data_91fbe231589bc4b3ac9dc72c86d2d961
#
_entry.id   91fbe231589bc4b3ac9dc72c86d2d961
#
_cell.length_a   1.000
_cell.length_b   1.000
_cell.length_c   1.000
_cell.angle_alpha   90.00
_cell.angle_beta   90.00
_cell.angle_gamma   90.00
#
_symmetry.space_group_name_H-M   'P 1'
#
loop_
_entity.id
_entity.type
_entity.pdbx_description
1 polymer ?
#
loop_
_entity_poly.entity_id
_entity_poly.type
_entity_poly.pdbx_seq_one_letter_code
_entity_poly.pdbx_strand_id
1 'polypeptide(L)'
;MKIAIHDHPGGFSDRWILYCKNNNIDFKKVNCFDTNIIQQLEDCDGLMWQWRHDDYKARLFARQLTFSLIKKGLKVFPNTNTSWHFDDKVGQKYLFEAIGAPLVKSYVFYSEKEALDWIDKTTFPKVFKLRGGAQSINVQLVKTKKKARRLARKAFHRGFLPINRISGFKDRLWGLRKNKDFASLKKVVGGFARLFIPTEIEQFSNKEKGYIYFQDFIPGKKYDTRLVVIGNRCFGVRRNCRKNDFRASGSGLCEYDPGLIEKECILTGFEIAKKLKLQSVAFDLVMDDDTAKILELSYCFPMGPIVDKCPGYWDEDLNWHDKKVNPQYFMIEDFINELKDQVPTL
;
A
#
# COMPACT_ATOMS: atom_id res chain seq x y z
N MET A 1 24.61 18.35 -5.68
CA MET A 1 23.42 17.44 -5.62
C MET A 1 22.26 18.23 -5.06
N LYS A 2 21.16 18.33 -5.80
CA LYS A 2 19.95 19.06 -5.42
C LYS A 2 18.72 18.18 -5.60
N ILE A 3 17.92 18.01 -4.55
CA ILE A 3 16.75 17.12 -4.55
C ILE A 3 15.46 17.95 -4.62
N ALA A 4 14.63 17.72 -5.62
CA ALA A 4 13.27 18.23 -5.63
C ALA A 4 12.38 17.36 -4.72
N ILE A 5 11.60 17.98 -3.85
CA ILE A 5 10.67 17.31 -2.97
C ILE A 5 9.27 17.89 -3.17
N HIS A 6 8.31 17.05 -3.58
CA HIS A 6 6.92 17.46 -3.59
C HIS A 6 6.44 17.70 -2.16
N ASP A 7 6.09 18.94 -1.86
CA ASP A 7 5.69 19.36 -0.51
C ASP A 7 4.23 18.94 -0.24
N HIS A 8 4.06 17.98 0.65
CA HIS A 8 2.75 17.49 1.09
C HIS A 8 2.71 17.43 2.62
N PRO A 9 2.27 18.50 3.30
CA PRO A 9 2.20 18.56 4.75
C PRO A 9 1.41 17.38 5.35
N GLY A 10 1.97 16.74 6.39
CA GLY A 10 1.44 15.51 6.97
C GLY A 10 1.79 14.24 6.20
N GLY A 11 2.60 14.35 5.14
CA GLY A 11 3.11 13.24 4.33
C GLY A 11 4.57 12.88 4.63
N PHE A 12 5.16 12.04 3.79
CA PHE A 12 6.57 11.65 3.89
C PHE A 12 7.52 12.85 3.72
N SER A 13 7.10 13.84 2.93
CA SER A 13 7.90 15.04 2.64
C SER A 13 8.32 15.80 3.88
N ASP A 14 7.52 15.83 4.95
CA ASP A 14 7.87 16.56 6.17
C ASP A 14 9.20 16.05 6.76
N ARG A 15 9.37 14.72 6.81
CA ARG A 15 10.59 14.08 7.33
C ARG A 15 11.74 14.15 6.34
N TRP A 16 11.49 14.04 5.03
CA TRP A 16 12.53 14.23 4.00
C TRP A 16 13.10 15.64 4.05
N ILE A 17 12.25 16.67 4.11
CA ILE A 17 12.66 18.06 4.23
C ILE A 17 13.44 18.31 5.53
N LEU A 18 12.97 17.73 6.64
CA LEU A 18 13.68 17.82 7.92
C LEU A 18 15.06 17.17 7.86
N TYR A 19 15.16 16.00 7.22
CA TYR A 19 16.44 15.31 7.01
C TYR A 19 17.42 16.17 6.19
N CYS A 20 16.97 16.72 5.06
CA CYS A 20 17.80 17.60 4.23
C CYS A 20 18.31 18.81 5.01
N LYS A 21 17.45 19.45 5.79
CA LYS A 21 17.86 20.61 6.64
C LYS A 21 18.92 20.22 7.67
N ASN A 22 18.70 19.10 8.37
CA ASN A 22 19.61 18.66 9.44
C ASN A 22 20.98 18.19 8.92
N ASN A 23 21.07 17.79 7.65
CA ASN A 23 22.29 17.26 7.04
C ASN A 23 22.89 18.18 5.97
N ASN A 24 22.42 19.44 5.87
CA ASN A 24 22.88 20.45 4.90
C ASN A 24 22.83 19.94 3.45
N ILE A 25 21.76 19.23 3.08
CA ILE A 25 21.52 18.73 1.73
C ILE A 25 20.68 19.77 0.99
N ASP A 26 21.14 20.18 -0.19
CA ASP A 26 20.39 21.13 -1.02
C ASP A 26 19.08 20.49 -1.53
N PHE A 27 17.97 21.17 -1.33
CA PHE A 27 16.66 20.71 -1.77
C PHE A 27 15.79 21.87 -2.22
N LYS A 28 14.85 21.56 -3.11
CA LYS A 28 13.85 22.48 -3.64
C LYS A 28 12.45 21.90 -3.40
N LYS A 29 11.57 22.68 -2.79
CA LYS A 29 10.17 22.33 -2.70
C LYS A 29 9.51 22.56 -4.06
N VAL A 30 8.79 21.57 -4.56
CA VAL A 30 8.04 21.64 -5.81
C VAL A 30 6.60 21.17 -5.63
N ASN A 31 5.74 21.58 -6.54
CA ASN A 31 4.40 21.04 -6.64
C ASN A 31 4.27 20.25 -7.95
N CYS A 32 4.21 18.92 -7.86
CA CYS A 32 4.10 18.03 -9.02
C CYS A 32 2.84 18.24 -9.87
N PHE A 33 1.85 19.00 -9.38
CA PHE A 33 0.65 19.35 -10.12
C PHE A 33 0.80 20.60 -11.01
N ASP A 34 1.93 21.29 -10.95
CA ASP A 34 2.17 22.46 -11.76
C ASP A 34 2.41 22.08 -13.23
N THR A 35 1.82 22.81 -14.15
CA THR A 35 1.93 22.56 -15.59
C THR A 35 3.38 22.59 -16.09
N ASN A 36 4.24 23.41 -15.46
CA ASN A 36 5.65 23.57 -15.83
C ASN A 36 6.60 22.74 -14.93
N ILE A 37 6.12 21.66 -14.30
CA ILE A 37 6.94 20.87 -13.39
C ILE A 37 8.23 20.35 -14.02
N ILE A 38 8.21 19.94 -15.29
CA ILE A 38 9.42 19.46 -16.01
C ILE A 38 10.51 20.54 -16.04
N GLN A 39 10.13 21.81 -16.30
CA GLN A 39 11.05 22.94 -16.29
C GLN A 39 11.56 23.24 -14.88
N GLN A 40 10.70 23.14 -13.87
CA GLN A 40 11.11 23.34 -12.48
C GLN A 40 12.15 22.31 -11.99
N LEU A 41 12.26 21.17 -12.65
CA LEU A 41 13.19 20.09 -12.29
C LEU A 41 14.51 20.11 -13.08
N GLU A 42 14.78 21.13 -13.92
CA GLU A 42 15.99 21.18 -14.76
C GLU A 42 17.27 21.32 -13.96
N ASP A 43 17.21 21.97 -12.82
CA ASP A 43 18.32 22.20 -11.90
C ASP A 43 18.40 21.16 -10.75
N CYS A 44 17.67 20.04 -10.86
CA CYS A 44 17.59 19.02 -9.83
C CYS A 44 18.15 17.68 -10.31
N ASP A 45 18.82 16.94 -9.41
CA ASP A 45 19.37 15.61 -9.68
C ASP A 45 18.35 14.48 -9.45
N GLY A 46 17.29 14.78 -8.67
CA GLY A 46 16.25 13.80 -8.38
C GLY A 46 14.97 14.41 -7.86
N LEU A 47 13.88 13.62 -7.93
CA LEU A 47 12.56 13.98 -7.42
C LEU A 47 12.09 12.95 -6.39
N MET A 48 11.67 13.41 -5.22
CA MET A 48 10.95 12.61 -4.23
C MET A 48 9.50 13.07 -4.12
N TRP A 49 8.56 12.16 -4.41
CA TRP A 49 7.12 12.43 -4.38
C TRP A 49 6.32 11.28 -3.79
N GLN A 50 5.75 11.45 -2.61
CA GLN A 50 4.75 10.51 -2.09
C GLN A 50 3.38 10.81 -2.72
N TRP A 51 3.05 10.16 -3.83
CA TRP A 51 1.69 10.24 -4.34
C TRP A 51 0.82 9.12 -3.74
N ARG A 52 -0.44 9.43 -3.46
CA ARG A 52 -1.30 8.59 -2.62
C ARG A 52 -2.50 8.08 -3.41
N HIS A 53 -3.04 6.92 -2.98
CA HIS A 53 -4.25 6.32 -3.58
C HIS A 53 -5.52 7.16 -3.34
N ASP A 54 -5.55 7.99 -2.29
CA ASP A 54 -6.66 8.88 -1.94
C ASP A 54 -6.56 10.27 -2.62
N ASP A 55 -5.51 10.52 -3.37
CA ASP A 55 -5.36 11.70 -4.23
C ASP A 55 -5.76 11.32 -5.68
N TYR A 56 -6.97 11.73 -6.08
CA TYR A 56 -7.48 11.43 -7.41
C TYR A 56 -6.67 12.09 -8.52
N LYS A 57 -6.11 13.29 -8.29
CA LYS A 57 -5.28 14.00 -9.26
C LYS A 57 -3.98 13.24 -9.51
N ALA A 58 -3.29 12.86 -8.45
CA ALA A 58 -2.07 12.06 -8.57
C ALA A 58 -2.32 10.75 -9.33
N ARG A 59 -3.45 10.09 -9.08
CA ARG A 59 -3.82 8.87 -9.81
C ARG A 59 -3.96 9.03 -11.33
N LEU A 60 -4.24 10.25 -11.81
CA LEU A 60 -4.37 10.53 -13.24
C LEU A 60 -3.02 10.48 -13.96
N PHE A 61 -1.95 10.99 -13.35
CA PHE A 61 -0.72 11.24 -14.09
C PHE A 61 0.60 10.93 -13.37
N ALA A 62 0.58 10.56 -12.08
CA ALA A 62 1.82 10.36 -11.33
C ALA A 62 2.74 9.30 -11.98
N ARG A 63 2.16 8.19 -12.46
CA ARG A 63 2.94 7.15 -13.16
C ARG A 63 3.55 7.67 -14.45
N GLN A 64 2.82 8.46 -15.21
CA GLN A 64 3.27 9.05 -16.46
C GLN A 64 4.38 10.07 -16.22
N LEU A 65 4.20 10.97 -15.25
CA LEU A 65 5.22 11.96 -14.88
C LEU A 65 6.50 11.28 -14.41
N THR A 66 6.42 10.38 -13.44
CA THR A 66 7.60 9.69 -12.89
C THR A 66 8.32 8.87 -13.95
N PHE A 67 7.60 8.15 -14.81
CA PHE A 67 8.19 7.43 -15.94
C PHE A 67 8.90 8.37 -16.92
N SER A 68 8.29 9.50 -17.27
CA SER A 68 8.88 10.48 -18.19
C SER A 68 10.15 11.10 -17.62
N LEU A 69 10.18 11.40 -16.32
CA LEU A 69 11.36 11.91 -15.64
C LEU A 69 12.50 10.88 -15.60
N ILE A 70 12.19 9.61 -15.36
CA ILE A 70 13.18 8.51 -15.45
C ILE A 70 13.75 8.42 -16.87
N LYS A 71 12.94 8.58 -17.91
CA LYS A 71 13.40 8.60 -19.31
C LYS A 71 14.28 9.82 -19.63
N LYS A 72 14.07 10.94 -18.94
CA LYS A 72 14.96 12.12 -19.00
C LYS A 72 16.29 11.88 -18.28
N GLY A 73 16.43 10.80 -17.49
CA GLY A 73 17.64 10.50 -16.71
C GLY A 73 17.57 10.97 -15.26
N LEU A 74 16.44 11.57 -14.84
CA LEU A 74 16.26 12.01 -13.46
C LEU A 74 15.97 10.82 -12.54
N LYS A 75 16.62 10.73 -11.38
CA LYS A 75 16.24 9.78 -10.34
C LYS A 75 14.89 10.16 -9.74
N VAL A 76 14.05 9.18 -9.46
CA VAL A 76 12.72 9.41 -8.91
C VAL A 76 12.42 8.44 -7.78
N PHE A 77 11.86 8.96 -6.70
CA PHE A 77 11.22 8.15 -5.65
C PHE A 77 9.71 8.51 -5.60
N PRO A 78 8.79 7.53 -5.70
CA PRO A 78 9.05 6.14 -6.04
C PRO A 78 9.37 5.98 -7.54
N ASN A 79 10.33 5.13 -7.87
CA ASN A 79 10.61 4.78 -9.25
C ASN A 79 9.50 3.90 -9.85
N THR A 80 9.60 3.58 -11.14
CA THR A 80 8.59 2.77 -11.84
C THR A 80 8.43 1.40 -11.19
N ASN A 81 9.54 0.71 -10.84
CA ASN A 81 9.47 -0.62 -10.24
C ASN A 81 8.69 -0.60 -8.93
N THR A 82 8.88 0.45 -8.13
CA THR A 82 8.22 0.62 -6.83
C THR A 82 6.75 1.02 -6.95
N SER A 83 6.36 1.72 -8.01
CA SER A 83 5.07 2.42 -8.04
C SER A 83 4.06 1.99 -9.10
N TRP A 84 4.46 1.29 -10.20
CA TRP A 84 3.52 1.01 -11.29
C TRP A 84 2.31 0.15 -10.85
N HIS A 85 2.54 -0.77 -9.93
CA HIS A 85 1.53 -1.69 -9.39
C HIS A 85 0.83 -1.17 -8.11
N PHE A 86 1.15 0.07 -7.70
CA PHE A 86 0.55 0.65 -6.50
C PHE A 86 -0.96 0.80 -6.63
N ASP A 87 -1.69 0.36 -5.59
CA ASP A 87 -3.16 0.32 -5.55
C ASP A 87 -3.79 -0.46 -6.72
N ASP A 88 -3.11 -1.49 -7.24
CA ASP A 88 -3.59 -2.35 -8.32
C ASP A 88 -3.39 -3.84 -8.00
N LYS A 89 -4.36 -4.45 -7.33
CA LYS A 89 -4.31 -5.88 -6.95
C LYS A 89 -4.31 -6.83 -8.15
N VAL A 90 -4.86 -6.39 -9.29
CA VAL A 90 -4.83 -7.15 -10.54
C VAL A 90 -3.41 -7.13 -11.12
N GLY A 91 -2.79 -5.95 -11.17
CA GLY A 91 -1.39 -5.81 -11.59
C GLY A 91 -0.45 -6.60 -10.69
N GLN A 92 -0.64 -6.50 -9.36
CA GLN A 92 0.15 -7.27 -8.39
C GLN A 92 0.00 -8.80 -8.57
N LYS A 93 -1.22 -9.27 -8.86
CA LYS A 93 -1.44 -10.70 -9.15
C LYS A 93 -0.56 -11.17 -10.31
N TYR A 94 -0.62 -10.46 -11.44
CA TYR A 94 0.19 -10.84 -12.60
C TYR A 94 1.69 -10.70 -12.35
N LEU A 95 2.10 -9.65 -11.63
CA LEU A 95 3.50 -9.45 -11.26
C LEU A 95 4.02 -10.63 -10.44
N PHE A 96 3.33 -11.00 -9.37
CA PHE A 96 3.76 -12.06 -8.45
C PHE A 96 3.74 -13.43 -9.11
N GLU A 97 2.73 -13.72 -9.94
CA GLU A 97 2.68 -14.97 -10.70
C GLU A 97 3.81 -15.06 -11.72
N ALA A 98 4.11 -13.97 -12.43
CA ALA A 98 5.17 -13.94 -13.44
C ALA A 98 6.57 -14.17 -12.84
N ILE A 99 6.80 -13.70 -11.62
CA ILE A 99 8.09 -13.89 -10.94
C ILE A 99 8.14 -15.12 -10.02
N GLY A 100 7.05 -15.89 -9.92
CA GLY A 100 6.96 -17.07 -9.05
C GLY A 100 6.95 -16.72 -7.55
N ALA A 101 6.48 -15.51 -7.17
CA ALA A 101 6.40 -15.11 -5.77
C ALA A 101 5.26 -15.83 -5.03
N PRO A 102 5.36 -16.05 -3.70
CA PRO A 102 4.39 -16.79 -2.91
C PRO A 102 3.11 -15.99 -2.65
N LEU A 103 2.39 -15.62 -3.70
CA LEU A 103 1.09 -14.95 -3.59
C LEU A 103 0.02 -15.92 -3.09
N VAL A 104 -0.86 -15.45 -2.21
CA VAL A 104 -2.13 -16.16 -1.93
C VAL A 104 -2.89 -16.30 -3.25
N LYS A 105 -3.23 -17.54 -3.63
CA LYS A 105 -3.82 -17.85 -4.93
C LYS A 105 -5.01 -16.94 -5.26
N SER A 106 -4.95 -16.30 -6.40
CA SER A 106 -5.86 -15.23 -6.80
C SER A 106 -6.40 -15.48 -8.20
N TYR A 107 -7.65 -15.10 -8.42
CA TYR A 107 -8.39 -15.38 -9.65
C TYR A 107 -9.01 -14.08 -10.17
N VAL A 108 -8.80 -13.80 -11.43
CA VAL A 108 -9.38 -12.63 -12.12
C VAL A 108 -10.11 -13.11 -13.36
N PHE A 109 -11.31 -12.61 -13.57
CA PHE A 109 -12.10 -12.91 -14.75
C PHE A 109 -12.55 -11.62 -15.41
N TYR A 110 -12.45 -11.55 -16.72
CA TYR A 110 -12.87 -10.44 -17.56
C TYR A 110 -14.14 -10.77 -18.37
N SER A 111 -14.67 -11.98 -18.20
CA SER A 111 -15.93 -12.47 -18.76
C SER A 111 -16.85 -12.94 -17.66
N GLU A 112 -18.12 -12.50 -17.68
CA GLU A 112 -19.13 -12.96 -16.72
C GLU A 112 -19.34 -14.47 -16.81
N LYS A 113 -19.39 -15.02 -18.04
CA LYS A 113 -19.56 -16.45 -18.27
C LYS A 113 -18.45 -17.26 -17.61
N GLU A 114 -17.17 -16.91 -17.86
CA GLU A 114 -16.03 -17.59 -17.26
C GLU A 114 -16.02 -17.51 -15.73
N ALA A 115 -16.40 -16.33 -15.18
CA ALA A 115 -16.53 -16.15 -13.73
C ALA A 115 -17.61 -17.07 -13.16
N LEU A 116 -18.76 -17.18 -13.80
CA LEU A 116 -19.85 -18.04 -13.34
C LEU A 116 -19.49 -19.52 -13.46
N ASP A 117 -18.87 -19.94 -14.56
CA ASP A 117 -18.41 -21.32 -14.77
C ASP A 117 -17.37 -21.74 -13.72
N TRP A 118 -16.45 -20.82 -13.35
CA TRP A 118 -15.48 -21.05 -12.28
C TRP A 118 -16.15 -21.11 -10.89
N ILE A 119 -17.11 -20.21 -10.61
CA ILE A 119 -17.85 -20.20 -9.33
C ILE A 119 -18.58 -21.53 -9.10
N ASP A 120 -19.05 -22.18 -10.16
CA ASP A 120 -19.76 -23.46 -10.05
C ASP A 120 -18.83 -24.63 -9.72
N LYS A 121 -17.57 -24.54 -10.05
CA LYS A 121 -16.56 -25.58 -9.86
C LYS A 121 -15.70 -25.37 -8.62
N THR A 122 -15.51 -24.11 -8.17
CA THR A 122 -14.63 -23.78 -7.06
C THR A 122 -15.24 -24.04 -5.69
N THR A 123 -14.37 -24.16 -4.68
CA THR A 123 -14.75 -24.27 -3.27
C THR A 123 -14.82 -22.91 -2.60
N PHE A 124 -15.55 -22.79 -1.51
CA PHE A 124 -15.67 -21.60 -0.67
C PHE A 124 -15.27 -21.92 0.79
N PRO A 125 -14.83 -20.93 1.57
CA PRO A 125 -14.91 -19.48 1.32
C PRO A 125 -13.80 -18.94 0.39
N LYS A 126 -14.07 -17.77 -0.24
CA LYS A 126 -13.13 -16.94 -0.99
C LYS A 126 -13.21 -15.49 -0.51
N VAL A 127 -12.17 -14.71 -0.73
CA VAL A 127 -12.15 -13.28 -0.44
C VAL A 127 -12.37 -12.51 -1.75
N PHE A 128 -13.45 -11.75 -1.83
CA PHE A 128 -13.69 -10.80 -2.90
C PHE A 128 -12.97 -9.48 -2.60
N LYS A 129 -12.27 -8.93 -3.60
CA LYS A 129 -11.60 -7.64 -3.52
C LYS A 129 -11.89 -6.84 -4.80
N LEU A 130 -11.74 -5.52 -4.76
CA LEU A 130 -11.61 -4.69 -5.95
C LEU A 130 -10.15 -4.50 -6.32
N ARG A 131 -9.88 -4.09 -7.56
CA ARG A 131 -8.54 -3.79 -8.07
C ARG A 131 -7.86 -2.74 -7.20
N GLY A 132 -8.49 -1.58 -7.04
CA GLY A 132 -8.02 -0.51 -6.18
C GLY A 132 -8.69 -0.50 -4.80
N GLY A 133 -8.15 0.31 -3.91
CA GLY A 133 -8.69 0.57 -2.57
C GLY A 133 -7.85 0.01 -1.44
N ALA A 134 -7.68 0.84 -0.42
CA ALA A 134 -6.94 0.55 0.80
C ALA A 134 -7.88 0.31 1.99
N GLN A 135 -7.31 -0.01 3.17
CA GLN A 135 -8.01 -0.17 4.44
C GLN A 135 -9.14 -1.21 4.41
N SER A 136 -8.99 -2.27 3.61
CA SER A 136 -9.99 -3.34 3.44
C SER A 136 -11.37 -2.86 2.94
N ILE A 137 -11.44 -1.69 2.31
CA ILE A 137 -12.68 -1.19 1.69
C ILE A 137 -13.06 -2.15 0.55
N ASN A 138 -14.34 -2.55 0.52
CA ASN A 138 -14.87 -3.53 -0.42
C ASN A 138 -14.27 -4.96 -0.33
N VAL A 139 -13.50 -5.28 0.71
CA VAL A 139 -13.03 -6.65 0.96
C VAL A 139 -14.13 -7.44 1.67
N GLN A 140 -14.55 -8.57 1.09
CA GLN A 140 -15.65 -9.37 1.61
C GLN A 140 -15.32 -10.87 1.62
N LEU A 141 -15.58 -11.54 2.74
CA LEU A 141 -15.58 -13.00 2.78
C LEU A 141 -16.87 -13.53 2.11
N VAL A 142 -16.67 -14.32 1.07
CA VAL A 142 -17.72 -14.94 0.27
C VAL A 142 -17.79 -16.41 0.62
N LYS A 143 -18.83 -16.80 1.36
CA LYS A 143 -18.99 -18.15 1.90
C LYS A 143 -19.82 -19.10 1.02
N THR A 144 -20.51 -18.58 -0.01
CA THR A 144 -21.44 -19.37 -0.80
C THR A 144 -21.38 -19.01 -2.29
N LYS A 145 -21.65 -20.01 -3.16
CA LYS A 145 -21.80 -19.81 -4.60
C LYS A 145 -22.84 -18.76 -4.95
N LYS A 146 -23.98 -18.74 -4.24
CA LYS A 146 -25.06 -17.75 -4.44
C LYS A 146 -24.57 -16.32 -4.27
N LYS A 147 -23.78 -16.05 -3.21
CA LYS A 147 -23.18 -14.72 -2.97
C LYS A 147 -22.14 -14.39 -4.04
N ALA A 148 -21.29 -15.34 -4.42
CA ALA A 148 -20.30 -15.16 -5.48
C ALA A 148 -20.93 -14.79 -6.82
N ARG A 149 -21.95 -15.53 -7.27
CA ARG A 149 -22.71 -15.23 -8.48
C ARG A 149 -23.35 -13.84 -8.48
N ARG A 150 -23.90 -13.41 -7.31
CA ARG A 150 -24.47 -12.05 -7.18
C ARG A 150 -23.39 -10.97 -7.35
N LEU A 151 -22.19 -11.19 -6.79
CA LEU A 151 -21.07 -10.27 -6.94
C LEU A 151 -20.56 -10.24 -8.38
N ALA A 152 -20.46 -11.41 -9.06
CA ALA A 152 -20.05 -11.49 -10.44
C ALA A 152 -21.01 -10.72 -11.36
N ARG A 153 -22.31 -10.99 -11.29
CA ARG A 153 -23.31 -10.23 -12.07
C ARG A 153 -23.21 -8.72 -11.82
N LYS A 154 -23.05 -8.31 -10.53
CA LYS A 154 -22.88 -6.90 -10.22
C LYS A 154 -21.61 -6.33 -10.85
N ALA A 155 -20.49 -7.06 -10.84
CA ALA A 155 -19.21 -6.64 -11.40
C ALA A 155 -19.29 -6.35 -12.90
N PHE A 156 -20.03 -7.15 -13.65
CA PHE A 156 -20.16 -6.99 -15.10
C PHE A 156 -21.27 -6.02 -15.53
N HIS A 157 -22.28 -5.77 -14.68
CA HIS A 157 -23.42 -4.88 -15.03
C HIS A 157 -23.33 -3.52 -14.32
N ARG A 158 -23.58 -3.47 -13.01
CA ARG A 158 -23.70 -2.20 -12.25
C ARG A 158 -22.36 -1.65 -11.75
N GLY A 159 -21.35 -2.52 -11.62
CA GLY A 159 -20.05 -2.18 -11.03
C GLY A 159 -20.11 -1.87 -9.53
N PHE A 160 -18.96 -1.50 -8.99
CA PHE A 160 -18.76 -1.14 -7.60
C PHE A 160 -18.21 0.27 -7.49
N LEU A 161 -18.67 1.03 -6.52
CA LEU A 161 -18.03 2.29 -6.15
C LEU A 161 -16.69 1.99 -5.46
N PRO A 162 -15.63 2.76 -5.74
CA PRO A 162 -14.33 2.57 -5.11
C PRO A 162 -14.37 2.78 -3.60
N ILE A 163 -15.31 3.57 -3.10
CA ILE A 163 -15.52 3.84 -1.68
C ILE A 163 -16.82 3.20 -1.21
N ASN A 164 -16.74 2.49 -0.08
CA ASN A 164 -17.91 1.96 0.61
C ASN A 164 -18.20 2.82 1.84
N ARG A 165 -19.11 3.81 1.69
CA ARG A 165 -19.46 4.79 2.74
C ARG A 165 -19.96 4.11 4.02
N ILE A 166 -20.75 3.03 3.90
CA ILE A 166 -21.29 2.29 5.04
C ILE A 166 -20.17 1.59 5.82
N SER A 167 -19.23 0.96 5.11
CA SER A 167 -18.08 0.33 5.74
C SER A 167 -17.22 1.37 6.48
N GLY A 168 -16.91 2.50 5.83
CA GLY A 168 -16.16 3.58 6.45
C GLY A 168 -16.84 4.19 7.69
N PHE A 169 -18.17 4.27 7.70
CA PHE A 169 -18.93 4.71 8.88
C PHE A 169 -18.85 3.69 10.02
N LYS A 170 -19.00 2.39 9.74
CA LYS A 170 -18.84 1.31 10.73
C LYS A 170 -17.43 1.30 11.36
N ASP A 171 -16.39 1.55 10.58
CA ASP A 171 -15.02 1.61 11.09
C ASP A 171 -14.80 2.80 12.02
N ARG A 172 -15.42 3.95 11.77
CA ARG A 172 -15.40 5.11 12.67
C ARG A 172 -16.17 4.86 13.96
N LEU A 173 -17.34 4.21 13.88
CA LEU A 173 -18.09 3.80 15.08
C LEU A 173 -17.28 2.84 15.95
N TRP A 174 -16.57 1.90 15.32
CA TRP A 174 -15.68 1.00 16.05
C TRP A 174 -14.53 1.77 16.71
N GLY A 175 -13.90 2.72 16.01
CA GLY A 175 -12.87 3.59 16.56
C GLY A 175 -13.35 4.39 17.79
N LEU A 176 -14.57 4.93 17.74
CA LEU A 176 -15.17 5.63 18.87
C LEU A 176 -15.37 4.69 20.07
N ARG A 177 -15.86 3.47 19.83
CA ARG A 177 -16.05 2.47 20.90
C ARG A 177 -14.72 2.07 21.56
N LYS A 178 -13.64 2.05 20.79
CA LYS A 178 -12.30 1.71 21.28
C LYS A 178 -11.65 2.85 22.07
N ASN A 179 -11.62 4.04 21.49
CA ASN A 179 -10.85 5.17 22.01
C ASN A 179 -11.62 5.99 23.05
N LYS A 180 -12.95 6.07 22.90
CA LYS A 180 -13.88 6.82 23.77
C LYS A 180 -13.47 8.29 23.97
N ASP A 181 -12.89 8.93 22.92
CA ASP A 181 -12.42 10.30 22.94
C ASP A 181 -13.26 11.22 22.03
N PHE A 182 -13.18 12.54 22.26
CA PHE A 182 -13.90 13.56 21.49
C PHE A 182 -13.47 13.61 20.02
N ALA A 183 -12.20 13.31 19.73
CA ALA A 183 -11.70 13.27 18.36
C ALA A 183 -12.34 12.13 17.56
N SER A 184 -12.55 10.98 18.17
CA SER A 184 -13.26 9.85 17.56
C SER A 184 -14.75 10.15 17.37
N LEU A 185 -15.39 10.86 18.30
CA LEU A 185 -16.76 11.33 18.15
C LEU A 185 -16.90 12.28 16.96
N LYS A 186 -16.02 13.28 16.84
CA LYS A 186 -15.99 14.19 15.67
C LYS A 186 -15.83 13.43 14.35
N LYS A 187 -15.00 12.37 14.32
CA LYS A 187 -14.85 11.50 13.13
C LYS A 187 -16.13 10.75 12.81
N VAL A 188 -16.93 10.33 13.78
CA VAL A 188 -18.21 9.65 13.56
C VAL A 188 -19.23 10.64 12.99
N VAL A 189 -19.36 11.85 13.57
CA VAL A 189 -20.26 12.90 13.06
C VAL A 189 -19.91 13.26 11.62
N GLY A 190 -18.62 13.52 11.32
CA GLY A 190 -18.17 13.74 9.94
C GLY A 190 -18.40 12.52 9.04
N GLY A 191 -18.32 11.30 9.57
CA GLY A 191 -18.64 10.06 8.87
C GLY A 191 -20.11 9.92 8.52
N PHE A 192 -21.01 10.38 9.39
CA PHE A 192 -22.43 10.41 9.11
C PHE A 192 -22.78 11.37 7.96
N ALA A 193 -22.22 12.58 7.99
CA ALA A 193 -22.37 13.54 6.90
C ALA A 193 -21.91 12.97 5.55
N ARG A 194 -20.79 12.21 5.54
CA ARG A 194 -20.24 11.53 4.34
C ARG A 194 -21.11 10.37 3.81
N LEU A 195 -22.13 9.93 4.51
CA LEU A 195 -23.11 9.00 3.93
C LEU A 195 -23.93 9.66 2.82
N PHE A 196 -24.12 10.98 2.91
CA PHE A 196 -24.96 11.77 2.00
C PHE A 196 -24.11 12.61 1.02
N ILE A 197 -22.95 13.11 1.46
CA ILE A 197 -22.09 13.98 0.67
C ILE A 197 -20.96 13.15 0.03
N PRO A 198 -20.87 13.07 -1.30
CA PRO A 198 -19.78 12.38 -1.99
C PRO A 198 -18.46 13.10 -1.74
N THR A 199 -17.38 12.31 -1.57
CA THR A 199 -16.01 12.82 -1.57
C THR A 199 -15.56 13.16 -3.00
N GLU A 200 -14.52 14.01 -3.14
CA GLU A 200 -13.92 14.29 -4.46
C GLU A 200 -13.53 13.01 -5.20
N ILE A 201 -12.95 12.03 -4.49
CA ILE A 201 -12.61 10.73 -5.09
C ILE A 201 -13.83 10.04 -5.69
N GLU A 202 -14.99 10.08 -5.01
CA GLU A 202 -16.21 9.46 -5.52
C GLU A 202 -16.78 10.20 -6.73
N GLN A 203 -16.62 11.53 -6.77
CA GLN A 203 -17.07 12.36 -7.89
C GLN A 203 -16.24 12.12 -9.15
N PHE A 204 -14.93 11.95 -9.01
CA PHE A 204 -13.99 11.80 -10.11
C PHE A 204 -13.55 10.37 -10.40
N SER A 205 -13.93 9.39 -9.58
CA SER A 205 -13.61 7.99 -9.82
C SER A 205 -14.75 7.26 -10.53
N ASN A 206 -14.41 6.53 -11.58
CA ASN A 206 -15.33 5.63 -12.24
C ASN A 206 -15.64 4.41 -11.37
N LYS A 207 -16.81 3.78 -11.61
CA LYS A 207 -17.12 2.48 -11.00
C LYS A 207 -16.13 1.41 -11.50
N GLU A 208 -15.69 0.58 -10.60
CA GLU A 208 -14.97 -0.66 -10.93
C GLU A 208 -15.94 -1.65 -11.57
N LYS A 209 -15.76 -1.94 -12.88
CA LYS A 209 -16.66 -2.73 -13.69
C LYS A 209 -15.88 -3.48 -14.79
N GLY A 210 -16.46 -4.59 -15.28
CA GLY A 210 -15.89 -5.36 -16.39
C GLY A 210 -14.88 -6.43 -15.96
N TYR A 211 -14.70 -6.64 -14.68
CA TYR A 211 -13.87 -7.70 -14.12
C TYR A 211 -14.38 -8.13 -12.74
N ILE A 212 -13.96 -9.30 -12.27
CA ILE A 212 -14.13 -9.71 -10.87
C ILE A 212 -12.86 -10.38 -10.37
N TYR A 213 -12.48 -10.08 -9.11
CA TYR A 213 -11.31 -10.61 -8.44
C TYR A 213 -11.71 -11.40 -7.19
N PHE A 214 -11.20 -12.62 -7.09
CA PHE A 214 -11.26 -13.45 -5.89
C PHE A 214 -9.86 -13.87 -5.47
N GLN A 215 -9.67 -14.05 -4.17
CA GLN A 215 -8.46 -14.60 -3.57
C GLN A 215 -8.84 -15.74 -2.63
N ASP A 216 -8.01 -16.75 -2.51
CA ASP A 216 -8.23 -17.82 -1.54
C ASP A 216 -8.24 -17.26 -0.12
N PHE A 217 -9.03 -17.87 0.73
CA PHE A 217 -9.08 -17.55 2.15
C PHE A 217 -8.25 -18.57 2.91
N ILE A 218 -7.25 -18.11 3.66
CA ILE A 218 -6.44 -18.95 4.53
C ILE A 218 -7.12 -18.99 5.91
N PRO A 219 -7.68 -20.14 6.31
CA PRO A 219 -8.39 -20.25 7.57
C PRO A 219 -7.43 -20.32 8.77
N GLY A 220 -7.97 -20.14 9.97
CA GLY A 220 -7.25 -20.34 11.22
C GLY A 220 -6.40 -19.17 11.70
N LYS A 221 -5.95 -18.30 10.82
CA LYS A 221 -5.14 -17.13 11.20
C LYS A 221 -6.02 -15.97 11.65
N LYS A 222 -5.72 -15.40 12.81
CA LYS A 222 -6.43 -14.26 13.40
C LYS A 222 -5.61 -12.97 13.30
N TYR A 223 -4.54 -12.98 12.54
CA TYR A 223 -3.64 -11.85 12.30
C TYR A 223 -3.05 -11.91 10.89
N ASP A 224 -2.51 -10.80 10.45
CA ASP A 224 -1.55 -10.70 9.36
C ASP A 224 -0.28 -9.99 9.85
N THR A 225 0.81 -10.16 9.11
CA THR A 225 2.08 -9.47 9.36
C THR A 225 2.24 -8.39 8.31
N ARG A 226 2.29 -7.12 8.73
CA ARG A 226 2.74 -6.03 7.87
C ARG A 226 4.22 -5.87 8.03
N LEU A 227 4.95 -6.14 6.96
CA LEU A 227 6.39 -6.05 6.90
C LEU A 227 6.79 -4.91 5.98
N VAL A 228 7.67 -4.02 6.41
CA VAL A 228 8.19 -2.90 5.60
C VAL A 228 9.65 -3.14 5.31
N VAL A 229 10.02 -3.08 4.02
CA VAL A 229 11.40 -3.19 3.55
C VAL A 229 11.79 -1.88 2.87
N ILE A 230 12.93 -1.31 3.25
CA ILE A 230 13.52 -0.10 2.67
C ILE A 230 15.02 -0.36 2.55
N GLY A 231 15.49 -0.49 1.30
CA GLY A 231 16.86 -0.92 1.06
C GLY A 231 17.19 -2.25 1.74
N ASN A 232 18.20 -2.27 2.57
CA ASN A 232 18.64 -3.42 3.37
C ASN A 232 18.05 -3.45 4.80
N ARG A 233 16.97 -2.72 5.06
CA ARG A 233 16.34 -2.64 6.39
C ARG A 233 14.91 -3.13 6.32
N CYS A 234 14.54 -4.00 7.26
CA CYS A 234 13.23 -4.60 7.38
C CYS A 234 12.69 -4.43 8.81
N PHE A 235 11.45 -4.00 8.94
CA PHE A 235 10.75 -3.93 10.22
C PHE A 235 9.28 -4.28 10.03
N GLY A 236 8.61 -4.73 11.08
CA GLY A 236 7.28 -5.25 10.94
C GLY A 236 6.38 -5.05 12.15
N VAL A 237 5.11 -5.34 11.94
CA VAL A 237 4.07 -5.31 12.96
C VAL A 237 3.06 -6.41 12.70
N ARG A 238 2.72 -7.18 13.75
CA ARG A 238 1.61 -8.11 13.71
C ARG A 238 0.31 -7.35 13.93
N ARG A 239 -0.66 -7.51 13.02
CA ARG A 239 -1.97 -6.87 13.12
C ARG A 239 -3.02 -7.93 13.40
N ASN A 240 -3.72 -7.82 14.51
CA ASN A 240 -4.74 -8.78 14.90
C ASN A 240 -6.10 -8.43 14.28
N CYS A 241 -6.88 -9.46 13.96
CA CYS A 241 -8.27 -9.30 13.51
C CYS A 241 -9.17 -8.83 14.66
N ARG A 242 -10.20 -8.08 14.35
CA ARG A 242 -11.27 -7.77 15.31
C ARG A 242 -12.08 -9.04 15.62
N LYS A 243 -12.70 -9.11 16.78
CA LYS A 243 -13.65 -10.17 17.09
C LYS A 243 -14.73 -10.24 16.00
N ASN A 244 -14.93 -11.40 15.44
CA ASN A 244 -15.89 -11.68 14.35
C ASN A 244 -15.57 -10.98 13.00
N ASP A 245 -14.34 -10.50 12.79
CA ASP A 245 -13.86 -10.01 11.51
C ASP A 245 -12.63 -10.83 11.08
N PHE A 246 -12.55 -11.18 9.80
CA PHE A 246 -11.38 -11.89 9.26
C PHE A 246 -10.27 -10.93 8.80
N ARG A 247 -10.55 -9.63 8.79
CA ARG A 247 -9.64 -8.59 8.30
C ARG A 247 -8.79 -8.05 9.45
N ALA A 248 -7.50 -8.17 9.33
CA ALA A 248 -6.55 -7.56 10.26
C ALA A 248 -6.26 -6.09 9.90
N SER A 249 -6.18 -5.81 8.60
CA SER A 249 -5.98 -4.44 8.10
C SER A 249 -7.11 -3.51 8.54
N GLY A 250 -6.75 -2.35 9.09
CA GLY A 250 -7.70 -1.37 9.64
C GLY A 250 -8.27 -1.72 11.03
N SER A 251 -7.84 -2.81 11.66
CA SER A 251 -8.27 -3.17 13.03
C SER A 251 -7.72 -2.20 14.08
N GLY A 252 -6.51 -1.69 13.86
CA GLY A 252 -5.76 -0.90 14.83
C GLY A 252 -5.27 -1.70 16.04
N LEU A 253 -5.34 -3.05 15.98
CA LEU A 253 -4.86 -3.96 17.01
C LEU A 253 -3.47 -4.45 16.59
N CYS A 254 -2.44 -3.70 16.96
CA CYS A 254 -1.07 -3.92 16.51
C CYS A 254 -0.18 -4.35 17.68
N GLU A 255 0.69 -5.32 17.43
CA GLU A 255 1.73 -5.81 18.32
C GLU A 255 3.09 -5.57 17.66
N TYR A 256 4.05 -5.05 18.43
CA TYR A 256 5.33 -4.55 17.93
C TYR A 256 6.53 -5.35 18.43
N ASP A 257 6.28 -6.45 19.15
CA ASP A 257 7.34 -7.36 19.59
C ASP A 257 7.99 -8.02 18.37
N PRO A 258 9.29 -7.85 18.13
CA PRO A 258 9.99 -8.48 17.01
C PRO A 258 9.93 -10.01 17.04
N GLY A 259 9.86 -10.62 18.23
CA GLY A 259 9.72 -12.08 18.38
C GLY A 259 8.40 -12.65 17.84
N LEU A 260 7.42 -11.78 17.56
CA LEU A 260 6.14 -12.19 16.94
C LEU A 260 6.19 -12.20 15.41
N ILE A 261 7.23 -11.69 14.79
CA ILE A 261 7.36 -11.65 13.33
C ILE A 261 8.08 -12.93 12.88
N GLU A 262 7.39 -13.71 12.08
CA GLU A 262 7.93 -14.95 11.55
C GLU A 262 9.13 -14.69 10.62
N LYS A 263 10.23 -15.43 10.84
CA LYS A 263 11.46 -15.33 10.04
C LYS A 263 11.18 -15.46 8.54
N GLU A 264 10.28 -16.37 8.19
CA GLU A 264 9.88 -16.60 6.80
C GLU A 264 9.25 -15.36 6.14
N CYS A 265 8.52 -14.54 6.91
CA CYS A 265 8.00 -13.27 6.43
C CYS A 265 9.14 -12.30 6.11
N ILE A 266 10.18 -12.24 6.95
CA ILE A 266 11.32 -11.34 6.76
C ILE A 266 12.11 -11.73 5.52
N LEU A 267 12.43 -13.04 5.38
CA LEU A 267 13.14 -13.58 4.22
C LEU A 267 12.37 -13.33 2.92
N THR A 268 11.07 -13.64 2.90
CA THR A 268 10.19 -13.38 1.75
C THR A 268 10.17 -11.89 1.39
N GLY A 269 10.10 -11.02 2.40
CA GLY A 269 10.10 -9.56 2.19
C GLY A 269 11.36 -9.08 1.50
N PHE A 270 12.55 -9.46 2.00
CA PHE A 270 13.82 -9.07 1.39
C PHE A 270 14.00 -9.68 -0.01
N GLU A 271 13.70 -10.98 -0.19
CA GLU A 271 13.82 -11.65 -1.48
C GLU A 271 13.00 -10.93 -2.56
N ILE A 272 11.71 -10.66 -2.29
CA ILE A 272 10.82 -10.06 -3.26
C ILE A 272 11.15 -8.58 -3.50
N ALA A 273 11.49 -7.83 -2.44
CA ALA A 273 11.93 -6.44 -2.59
C ALA A 273 13.17 -6.32 -3.48
N LYS A 274 14.17 -7.19 -3.29
CA LYS A 274 15.39 -7.26 -4.08
C LYS A 274 15.13 -7.70 -5.52
N LYS A 275 14.35 -8.78 -5.71
CA LYS A 275 13.98 -9.31 -7.03
C LYS A 275 13.26 -8.27 -7.89
N LEU A 276 12.41 -7.46 -7.30
CA LEU A 276 11.66 -6.41 -7.98
C LEU A 276 12.39 -5.05 -7.98
N LYS A 277 13.53 -4.93 -7.32
CA LYS A 277 14.29 -3.67 -7.17
C LYS A 277 13.43 -2.53 -6.61
N LEU A 278 12.70 -2.84 -5.51
CA LEU A 278 11.82 -1.88 -4.86
C LEU A 278 12.61 -0.96 -3.94
N GLN A 279 12.41 0.35 -4.04
CA GLN A 279 13.06 1.32 -3.15
C GLN A 279 12.47 1.28 -1.74
N SER A 280 11.17 1.04 -1.65
CA SER A 280 10.43 0.96 -0.38
C SER A 280 9.14 0.19 -0.61
N VAL A 281 8.78 -0.70 0.30
CA VAL A 281 7.56 -1.49 0.19
C VAL A 281 7.07 -1.96 1.56
N ALA A 282 5.75 -1.93 1.74
CA ALA A 282 5.07 -2.65 2.81
C ALA A 282 4.35 -3.85 2.20
N PHE A 283 4.66 -5.04 2.68
CA PHE A 283 3.96 -6.28 2.38
C PHE A 283 2.91 -6.55 3.45
N ASP A 284 1.74 -7.01 3.06
CA ASP A 284 0.79 -7.68 3.94
C ASP A 284 0.93 -9.19 3.71
N LEU A 285 1.35 -9.91 4.75
CA LEU A 285 1.70 -11.32 4.71
C LEU A 285 0.80 -12.13 5.64
N VAL A 286 0.57 -13.38 5.29
CA VAL A 286 -0.10 -14.36 6.14
C VAL A 286 0.66 -15.68 6.06
N MET A 287 0.84 -16.34 7.18
CA MET A 287 1.41 -17.68 7.18
C MET A 287 0.38 -18.72 6.73
N ASP A 288 0.75 -19.54 5.75
CA ASP A 288 0.04 -20.73 5.29
C ASP A 288 0.95 -21.90 5.60
N ASP A 289 0.65 -22.60 6.69
CA ASP A 289 1.58 -23.48 7.37
C ASP A 289 2.93 -22.79 7.63
N ASP A 290 4.03 -23.28 7.10
CA ASP A 290 5.38 -22.74 7.27
C ASP A 290 5.78 -21.76 6.14
N THR A 291 4.87 -21.41 5.24
CA THR A 291 5.15 -20.54 4.11
C THR A 291 4.52 -19.16 4.31
N ALA A 292 5.31 -18.10 4.17
CA ALA A 292 4.78 -16.75 4.13
C ALA A 292 4.13 -16.47 2.77
N LYS A 293 2.84 -16.16 2.76
CA LYS A 293 2.07 -15.82 1.57
C LYS A 293 1.76 -14.34 1.51
N ILE A 294 1.99 -13.73 0.36
CA ILE A 294 1.71 -12.31 0.12
C ILE A 294 0.22 -12.12 -0.15
N LEU A 295 -0.41 -11.20 0.57
CA LEU A 295 -1.80 -10.75 0.36
C LEU A 295 -1.88 -9.56 -0.59
N GLU A 296 -0.98 -8.60 -0.41
CA GLU A 296 -0.81 -7.38 -1.22
C GLU A 296 0.48 -6.65 -0.82
N LEU A 297 0.89 -5.70 -1.65
CA LEU A 297 1.99 -4.79 -1.35
C LEU A 297 1.62 -3.33 -1.62
N SER A 298 2.34 -2.41 -0.95
CA SER A 298 2.18 -0.97 -1.15
C SER A 298 3.47 -0.23 -0.82
N TYR A 299 3.92 0.68 -1.68
CA TYR A 299 5.04 1.55 -1.32
C TYR A 299 4.61 2.68 -0.36
N CYS A 300 3.34 3.06 -0.40
CA CYS A 300 2.76 4.10 0.42
C CYS A 300 2.06 3.48 1.63
N PHE A 301 2.60 3.67 2.81
CA PHE A 301 2.06 3.17 4.07
C PHE A 301 1.87 4.33 5.06
N PRO A 302 0.96 4.19 6.06
CA PRO A 302 0.71 5.25 7.03
C PRO A 302 1.94 5.60 7.84
N MET A 303 2.24 6.90 7.95
CA MET A 303 3.15 7.42 8.98
C MET A 303 2.48 7.39 10.36
N GLY A 304 3.28 7.46 11.41
CA GLY A 304 2.81 7.60 12.78
C GLY A 304 2.60 6.26 13.48
N PRO A 305 1.48 6.03 14.17
CA PRO A 305 1.43 5.06 15.27
C PRO A 305 1.69 3.60 14.87
N ILE A 306 1.67 3.23 13.60
CA ILE A 306 1.95 1.86 13.16
C ILE A 306 3.44 1.64 12.99
N VAL A 307 4.15 2.56 12.33
CA VAL A 307 5.55 2.39 11.96
C VAL A 307 6.49 2.99 13.00
N ASP A 308 6.15 4.16 13.55
CA ASP A 308 6.98 4.87 14.53
C ASP A 308 7.10 4.12 15.88
N LYS A 309 6.30 3.09 16.09
CA LYS A 309 6.32 2.24 17.29
C LYS A 309 7.19 1.00 17.13
N CYS A 310 7.68 0.70 15.92
CA CYS A 310 8.60 -0.41 15.74
C CYS A 310 9.89 -0.12 16.52
N PRO A 311 10.31 -1.01 17.43
CA PRO A 311 11.45 -0.75 18.33
C PRO A 311 12.78 -0.80 17.59
N GLY A 312 12.86 -1.50 16.45
CA GLY A 312 14.06 -1.69 15.67
C GLY A 312 13.77 -2.27 14.30
N TYR A 313 14.81 -2.79 13.65
CA TYR A 313 14.73 -3.39 12.33
C TYR A 313 15.73 -4.55 12.18
N TRP A 314 15.49 -5.43 11.23
CA TRP A 314 16.42 -6.46 10.77
C TRP A 314 17.17 -5.97 9.55
N ASP A 315 18.46 -6.34 9.45
CA ASP A 315 19.21 -6.27 8.20
C ASP A 315 19.00 -7.54 7.32
N GLU A 316 19.66 -7.58 6.16
CA GLU A 316 19.56 -8.71 5.22
C GLU A 316 20.11 -10.03 5.79
N ASP A 317 21.03 -9.96 6.75
CA ASP A 317 21.61 -11.11 7.47
C ASP A 317 20.73 -11.54 8.66
N LEU A 318 19.57 -10.93 8.83
CA LEU A 318 18.60 -11.13 9.93
C LEU A 318 19.15 -10.73 11.31
N ASN A 319 20.17 -9.87 11.38
CA ASN A 319 20.58 -9.28 12.63
C ASN A 319 19.57 -8.21 13.06
N TRP A 320 19.19 -8.27 14.33
CA TRP A 320 18.31 -7.27 14.91
C TRP A 320 19.08 -6.04 15.37
N HIS A 321 18.62 -4.88 14.97
CA HIS A 321 19.15 -3.58 15.38
C HIS A 321 18.11 -2.86 16.25
N ASP A 322 18.38 -2.77 17.55
CA ASP A 322 17.55 -2.05 18.51
C ASP A 322 17.77 -0.53 18.37
N LYS A 323 17.23 0.01 17.29
CA LYS A 323 17.34 1.41 16.93
C LYS A 323 16.01 1.92 16.41
N LYS A 324 15.53 3.03 16.99
CA LYS A 324 14.27 3.65 16.58
C LYS A 324 14.17 3.80 15.06
N VAL A 325 13.11 3.25 14.49
CA VAL A 325 12.84 3.28 13.05
C VAL A 325 12.34 4.66 12.63
N ASN A 326 12.95 5.22 11.59
CA ASN A 326 12.43 6.36 10.85
C ASN A 326 12.43 6.05 9.36
N PRO A 327 11.33 5.50 8.82
CA PRO A 327 11.29 5.01 7.45
C PRO A 327 11.62 6.06 6.41
N GLN A 328 11.18 7.30 6.62
CA GLN A 328 11.40 8.37 5.66
C GLN A 328 12.87 8.82 5.63
N TYR A 329 13.58 8.67 6.76
CA TYR A 329 15.02 8.90 6.78
C TYR A 329 15.74 7.80 6.01
N PHE A 330 15.35 6.53 6.18
CA PHE A 330 15.90 5.43 5.39
C PHE A 330 15.69 5.63 3.88
N MET A 331 14.48 6.07 3.49
CA MET A 331 14.16 6.34 2.08
C MET A 331 15.05 7.42 1.47
N ILE A 332 15.25 8.53 2.18
CA ILE A 332 16.05 9.64 1.65
C ILE A 332 17.55 9.34 1.70
N GLU A 333 18.02 8.60 2.70
CA GLU A 333 19.40 8.12 2.77
C GLU A 333 19.74 7.23 1.56
N ASP A 334 18.90 6.25 1.27
CA ASP A 334 19.06 5.36 0.11
C ASP A 334 18.99 6.15 -1.20
N PHE A 335 18.05 7.09 -1.31
CA PHE A 335 17.91 7.93 -2.50
C PHE A 335 19.13 8.82 -2.74
N ILE A 336 19.73 9.38 -1.69
CA ILE A 336 20.97 10.15 -1.76
C ILE A 336 22.14 9.28 -2.22
N ASN A 337 22.23 8.05 -1.73
CA ASN A 337 23.25 7.10 -2.15
C ASN A 337 23.07 6.73 -3.63
N GLU A 338 21.85 6.46 -4.09
CA GLU A 338 21.56 6.24 -5.51
C GLU A 338 21.96 7.44 -6.41
N LEU A 339 21.88 8.67 -5.90
CA LEU A 339 22.30 9.88 -6.62
C LEU A 339 23.83 10.01 -6.68
N LYS A 340 24.55 9.65 -5.60
CA LYS A 340 26.02 9.71 -5.53
C LYS A 340 26.67 8.68 -6.45
N ASP A 341 26.09 7.47 -6.55
CA ASP A 341 26.59 6.39 -7.40
C ASP A 341 26.51 6.70 -8.91
N GLN A 342 25.79 7.76 -9.29
CA GLN A 342 25.71 8.24 -10.68
C GLN A 342 26.80 9.26 -11.05
N VAL A 343 27.48 9.85 -10.07
CA VAL A 343 28.59 10.77 -10.36
C VAL A 343 29.82 9.88 -10.66
N PRO A 344 30.31 9.82 -11.92
CA PRO A 344 31.56 9.12 -12.18
C PRO A 344 32.61 9.71 -11.28
N THR A 345 33.29 8.89 -10.50
CA THR A 345 34.56 9.28 -9.85
C THR A 345 35.53 9.67 -10.97
N LEU A 346 35.74 10.99 -11.15
CA LEU A 346 36.75 11.55 -12.04
C LEU A 346 38.13 11.15 -11.55
#